data_43e018b6b83e45f8c302569dfcb18b4d
#
_entry.id   43e018b6b83e45f8c302569dfcb18b4d
#
_cell.length_a   1.000
_cell.length_b   1.000
_cell.length_c   1.000
_cell.angle_alpha   90.00
_cell.angle_beta   90.00
_cell.angle_gamma   90.00
#
_symmetry.space_group_name_H-M   'P 1'
#
loop_
_entity.id
_entity.type
_entity.pdbx_description
1 polymer ?
#
loop_
_entity_poly.entity_id
_entity_poly.type
_entity_poly.pdbx_seq_one_letter_code
_entity_poly.pdbx_strand_id
1 'polypeptide(L)'
;MASCALFSSSVWADEQLQLAALSNNLTATYITAPKPLLYGISESDLKEAKRVAEQHYASRWELVSERSRFVRHRLVEGLKQQSAPLSLQIIPVVESTYNPYALSHSGAVGLWQLMPETARGLGIKSDKKIDGRRAIESSTNVAAQYLLELYDRFDNWPLAIAAYNFGPNAVAARLRINQWDIGDGLNALPVPDVTKDYVIHIIGLAGLIEEGVFALPDPIKTLPVHLQPPVDIQLLASLSGMEKEEIFHFNPSLNQAQYLNRPVTIHVPERLHEMVQGNITHAGPRFVYATVKKGDSMWSIAKAHHTDVKTVKQLNQRSGTLLKIGQKLKMPANQLAKASANINPLIPSSRRVRYRVRAGDSLWRIANRFGTTVKAIAKVNNLSRKSYIHTGDTLWVLAQIRPG
;
A
#
# COMPACT_ATOMS: atom_id res chain seq x y z
N MET A 1 -3.22 1.65 -21.85
CA MET A 1 -3.46 3.04 -21.44
C MET A 1 -4.80 3.07 -20.76
N ALA A 2 -4.82 3.23 -19.44
CA ALA A 2 -6.08 3.28 -18.70
C ALA A 2 -6.77 4.61 -19.02
N SER A 3 -7.87 4.56 -19.74
CA SER A 3 -8.73 5.71 -20.02
C SER A 3 -9.57 5.96 -18.75
N CYS A 4 -9.11 6.84 -17.89
CA CYS A 4 -9.94 7.40 -16.81
C CYS A 4 -10.83 8.47 -17.42
N ALA A 5 -12.14 8.28 -17.27
CA ALA A 5 -13.17 9.15 -17.83
C ALA A 5 -13.02 10.60 -17.33
N LEU A 6 -13.16 11.55 -18.25
CA LEU A 6 -13.31 12.97 -17.99
C LEU A 6 -14.73 13.21 -17.43
N PHE A 7 -14.87 13.54 -16.16
CA PHE A 7 -16.12 13.98 -15.57
C PHE A 7 -16.05 15.46 -15.18
N SER A 8 -17.11 16.19 -15.51
CA SER A 8 -17.27 17.61 -15.22
C SER A 8 -17.48 17.87 -13.73
N SER A 9 -16.91 18.95 -13.22
CA SER A 9 -16.86 19.36 -11.81
C SER A 9 -18.22 19.69 -11.15
N SER A 10 -19.29 19.75 -11.91
CA SER A 10 -20.62 20.15 -11.40
C SER A 10 -21.46 19.01 -10.81
N VAL A 11 -21.19 17.75 -11.20
CA VAL A 11 -21.93 16.59 -10.67
C VAL A 11 -21.46 16.21 -9.25
N TRP A 12 -20.22 16.58 -8.91
CA TRP A 12 -19.58 16.20 -7.64
C TRP A 12 -19.95 17.08 -6.44
N ALA A 13 -20.44 18.31 -6.68
CA ALA A 13 -20.80 19.24 -5.61
C ALA A 13 -22.03 18.78 -4.82
N ASP A 14 -23.03 18.19 -5.48
CA ASP A 14 -24.24 17.66 -4.83
C ASP A 14 -23.97 16.35 -4.08
N GLU A 15 -23.00 15.54 -4.52
CA GLU A 15 -22.57 14.33 -3.81
C GLU A 15 -21.90 14.65 -2.48
N GLN A 16 -21.21 15.78 -2.36
CA GLN A 16 -20.53 16.16 -1.11
C GLN A 16 -21.50 16.45 0.04
N LEU A 17 -22.66 17.00 -0.24
CA LEU A 17 -23.70 17.24 0.77
C LEU A 17 -24.29 15.92 1.29
N GLN A 18 -24.40 14.91 0.43
CA GLN A 18 -24.89 13.58 0.82
C GLN A 18 -23.81 12.76 1.56
N LEU A 19 -22.55 12.83 1.16
CA LEU A 19 -21.43 12.15 1.85
C LEU A 19 -21.19 12.75 3.25
N ALA A 20 -21.37 14.05 3.43
CA ALA A 20 -21.30 14.69 4.75
C ALA A 20 -22.46 14.26 5.67
N ALA A 21 -23.64 14.00 5.13
CA ALA A 21 -24.77 13.44 5.88
C ALA A 21 -24.52 11.96 6.27
N LEU A 22 -23.84 11.19 5.44
CA LEU A 22 -23.48 9.79 5.70
C LEU A 22 -22.41 9.66 6.79
N SER A 23 -21.46 10.59 6.89
CA SER A 23 -20.39 10.57 7.92
C SER A 23 -20.91 10.72 9.36
N ASN A 24 -22.11 11.25 9.54
CA ASN A 24 -22.74 11.44 10.86
C ASN A 24 -23.52 10.20 11.35
N ASN A 25 -23.68 9.15 10.53
CA ASN A 25 -24.40 7.92 10.88
C ASN A 25 -23.49 6.68 10.88
N LEU A 26 -22.34 6.76 11.53
CA LEU A 26 -21.32 5.69 11.59
C LEU A 26 -21.69 4.43 12.39
N THR A 27 -23.01 4.20 12.60
CA THR A 27 -23.53 2.96 13.20
C THR A 27 -24.64 2.34 12.35
N ALA A 28 -24.50 2.36 11.02
CA ALA A 28 -25.42 1.58 10.17
C ALA A 28 -25.19 0.10 10.43
N THR A 29 -26.04 -0.50 11.24
CA THR A 29 -26.13 -1.95 11.39
C THR A 29 -26.76 -2.46 10.10
N TYR A 30 -25.97 -3.11 9.23
CA TYR A 30 -26.50 -3.76 8.03
C TYR A 30 -27.56 -4.78 8.44
N ILE A 31 -28.77 -4.63 7.93
CA ILE A 31 -29.93 -5.45 8.31
C ILE A 31 -29.75 -6.89 7.82
N THR A 32 -28.98 -7.09 6.74
CA THR A 32 -28.62 -8.41 6.20
C THR A 32 -27.17 -8.42 5.73
N ALA A 33 -26.49 -9.56 5.90
CA ALA A 33 -25.15 -9.73 5.35
C ALA A 33 -25.17 -9.62 3.81
N PRO A 34 -24.21 -8.92 3.18
CA PRO A 34 -24.19 -8.79 1.74
C PRO A 34 -24.02 -10.17 1.08
N LYS A 35 -24.74 -10.40 -0.01
CA LYS A 35 -24.63 -11.63 -0.80
C LYS A 35 -23.20 -11.78 -1.38
N PRO A 36 -22.74 -12.98 -1.72
CA PRO A 36 -21.47 -13.18 -2.43
C PRO A 36 -21.40 -12.35 -3.71
N LEU A 37 -20.19 -11.94 -4.11
CA LEU A 37 -19.96 -11.06 -5.26
C LEU A 37 -20.55 -11.60 -6.57
N LEU A 38 -20.51 -12.92 -6.77
CA LEU A 38 -21.03 -13.59 -7.97
C LEU A 38 -22.49 -14.02 -7.86
N TYR A 39 -23.18 -13.66 -6.77
CA TYR A 39 -24.57 -14.04 -6.57
C TYR A 39 -25.48 -13.47 -7.66
N GLY A 40 -26.26 -14.33 -8.30
CA GLY A 40 -27.21 -13.96 -9.35
C GLY A 40 -26.59 -13.77 -10.75
N ILE A 41 -25.26 -13.82 -10.90
CA ILE A 41 -24.61 -13.79 -12.21
C ILE A 41 -24.91 -15.08 -12.96
N SER A 42 -25.40 -14.97 -14.20
CA SER A 42 -25.66 -16.13 -15.05
C SER A 42 -24.36 -16.85 -15.42
N GLU A 43 -24.44 -18.15 -15.68
CA GLU A 43 -23.27 -18.94 -16.11
C GLU A 43 -22.67 -18.40 -17.42
N SER A 44 -23.52 -17.95 -18.35
CA SER A 44 -23.11 -17.36 -19.61
C SER A 44 -22.35 -16.05 -19.42
N ASP A 45 -22.87 -15.13 -18.56
CA ASP A 45 -22.20 -13.86 -18.25
C ASP A 45 -20.87 -14.10 -17.54
N LEU A 46 -20.86 -15.01 -16.56
CA LEU A 46 -19.64 -15.34 -15.83
C LEU A 46 -18.56 -15.94 -16.76
N LYS A 47 -18.96 -16.81 -17.67
CA LYS A 47 -18.05 -17.39 -18.68
C LYS A 47 -17.46 -16.32 -19.58
N GLU A 48 -18.26 -15.40 -20.08
CA GLU A 48 -17.78 -14.32 -20.93
C GLU A 48 -16.93 -13.32 -20.15
N ALA A 49 -17.34 -12.95 -18.94
CA ALA A 49 -16.56 -12.07 -18.07
C ALA A 49 -15.18 -12.67 -17.73
N LYS A 50 -15.10 -13.96 -17.43
CA LYS A 50 -13.83 -14.67 -17.22
C LYS A 50 -12.94 -14.61 -18.46
N ARG A 51 -13.50 -14.88 -19.64
CA ARG A 51 -12.74 -14.81 -20.90
C ARG A 51 -12.14 -13.42 -21.14
N VAL A 52 -12.94 -12.38 -20.94
CA VAL A 52 -12.50 -10.97 -21.10
C VAL A 52 -11.42 -10.63 -20.09
N ALA A 53 -11.63 -10.98 -18.80
CA ALA A 53 -10.68 -10.71 -17.74
C ALA A 53 -9.34 -11.47 -17.95
N GLU A 54 -9.39 -12.74 -18.34
CA GLU A 54 -8.20 -13.53 -18.61
C GLU A 54 -7.35 -12.92 -19.73
N GLN A 55 -7.97 -12.57 -20.85
CA GLN A 55 -7.29 -11.92 -21.98
C GLN A 55 -6.62 -10.60 -21.57
N HIS A 56 -7.25 -9.84 -20.68
CA HIS A 56 -6.72 -8.55 -20.25
C HIS A 56 -5.62 -8.66 -19.20
N TYR A 57 -5.73 -9.60 -18.25
CA TYR A 57 -4.87 -9.64 -17.06
C TYR A 57 -3.78 -10.71 -17.09
N ALA A 58 -3.87 -11.73 -17.96
CA ALA A 58 -2.91 -12.85 -17.96
C ALA A 58 -1.44 -12.36 -18.03
N SER A 59 -1.14 -11.45 -18.95
CA SER A 59 0.23 -10.90 -19.10
C SER A 59 0.71 -10.02 -17.95
N ARG A 60 -0.21 -9.55 -17.10
CA ARG A 60 0.09 -8.64 -15.96
C ARG A 60 -0.04 -9.34 -14.62
N TRP A 61 -0.51 -10.61 -14.59
CA TRP A 61 -0.85 -11.29 -13.35
C TRP A 61 0.36 -11.53 -12.45
N GLU A 62 1.52 -11.74 -13.01
CA GLU A 62 2.76 -11.85 -12.24
C GLU A 62 3.03 -10.57 -11.45
N LEU A 63 2.85 -9.40 -12.07
CA LEU A 63 3.02 -8.10 -11.40
C LEU A 63 1.97 -7.86 -10.30
N VAL A 64 0.70 -8.24 -10.56
CA VAL A 64 -0.37 -8.20 -9.55
C VAL A 64 0.00 -9.08 -8.36
N SER A 65 0.41 -10.30 -8.62
CA SER A 65 0.82 -11.28 -7.61
C SER A 65 1.98 -10.77 -6.76
N GLU A 66 3.00 -10.20 -7.38
CA GLU A 66 4.15 -9.66 -6.66
C GLU A 66 3.76 -8.51 -5.74
N ARG A 67 2.99 -7.55 -6.23
CA ARG A 67 2.54 -6.37 -5.46
C ARG A 67 1.58 -6.76 -4.33
N SER A 68 0.70 -7.72 -4.57
CA SER A 68 -0.28 -8.17 -3.59
C SER A 68 0.36 -8.68 -2.30
N ARG A 69 1.54 -9.27 -2.38
CA ARG A 69 2.26 -9.82 -1.21
C ARG A 69 2.53 -8.79 -0.12
N PHE A 70 2.77 -7.53 -0.49
CA PHE A 70 3.09 -6.45 0.47
C PHE A 70 1.86 -5.86 1.15
N VAL A 71 0.72 -5.88 0.49
CA VAL A 71 -0.44 -5.09 0.90
C VAL A 71 -1.65 -5.95 1.29
N ARG A 72 -1.76 -7.16 0.70
CA ARG A 72 -2.97 -7.98 0.80
C ARG A 72 -3.30 -8.44 2.21
N HIS A 73 -2.31 -8.71 3.07
CA HIS A 73 -2.57 -9.07 4.47
C HIS A 73 -3.46 -8.01 5.16
N ARG A 74 -3.03 -6.75 5.12
CA ARG A 74 -3.77 -5.65 5.76
C ARG A 74 -5.06 -5.28 5.03
N LEU A 75 -5.08 -5.43 3.71
CA LEU A 75 -6.28 -5.23 2.92
C LEU A 75 -7.35 -6.24 3.31
N VAL A 76 -7.02 -7.53 3.40
CA VAL A 76 -7.95 -8.59 3.80
C VAL A 76 -8.44 -8.39 5.23
N GLU A 77 -7.55 -8.00 6.15
CA GLU A 77 -7.95 -7.68 7.53
C GLU A 77 -8.90 -6.46 7.57
N GLY A 78 -8.66 -5.43 6.75
CA GLY A 78 -9.58 -4.29 6.63
C GLY A 78 -10.96 -4.69 6.10
N LEU A 79 -11.04 -5.56 5.09
CA LEU A 79 -12.33 -6.08 4.61
C LEU A 79 -13.06 -6.88 5.70
N LYS A 80 -12.35 -7.75 6.44
CA LYS A 80 -12.92 -8.50 7.57
C LYS A 80 -13.47 -7.59 8.66
N GLN A 81 -12.73 -6.53 9.03
CA GLN A 81 -13.15 -5.56 10.04
C GLN A 81 -14.46 -4.85 9.67
N GLN A 82 -14.70 -4.65 8.36
CA GLN A 82 -15.93 -4.07 7.85
C GLN A 82 -17.02 -5.11 7.55
N SER A 83 -16.79 -6.38 7.83
CA SER A 83 -17.69 -7.49 7.44
C SER A 83 -18.00 -7.53 5.94
N ALA A 84 -17.07 -7.04 5.12
CA ALA A 84 -17.20 -6.96 3.67
C ALA A 84 -16.75 -8.28 3.01
N PRO A 85 -17.37 -8.67 1.88
CA PRO A 85 -16.94 -9.85 1.13
C PRO A 85 -15.46 -9.79 0.75
N LEU A 86 -14.72 -10.87 1.03
CA LEU A 86 -13.30 -10.93 0.73
C LEU A 86 -12.99 -10.87 -0.77
N SER A 87 -13.94 -11.23 -1.62
CA SER A 87 -13.85 -11.08 -3.08
C SER A 87 -13.66 -9.62 -3.51
N LEU A 88 -14.06 -8.62 -2.71
CA LEU A 88 -13.82 -7.21 -3.01
C LEU A 88 -12.32 -6.85 -3.07
N GLN A 89 -11.42 -7.70 -2.54
CA GLN A 89 -9.98 -7.54 -2.74
C GLN A 89 -9.55 -7.50 -4.21
N ILE A 90 -10.44 -7.87 -5.13
CA ILE A 90 -10.18 -7.87 -6.57
C ILE A 90 -10.25 -6.45 -7.15
N ILE A 91 -11.05 -5.56 -6.58
CA ILE A 91 -11.21 -4.19 -7.08
C ILE A 91 -9.85 -3.46 -7.22
N PRO A 92 -8.92 -3.51 -6.26
CA PRO A 92 -7.58 -2.97 -6.43
C PRO A 92 -6.76 -3.55 -7.59
N VAL A 93 -7.09 -4.74 -8.12
CA VAL A 93 -6.46 -5.26 -9.34
C VAL A 93 -6.82 -4.38 -10.52
N VAL A 94 -8.12 -4.10 -10.68
CA VAL A 94 -8.67 -3.30 -11.79
C VAL A 94 -8.27 -1.83 -11.64
N GLU A 95 -8.36 -1.28 -10.43
CA GLU A 95 -8.08 0.12 -10.15
C GLU A 95 -6.60 0.50 -10.31
N SER A 96 -5.70 -0.31 -9.79
CA SER A 96 -4.30 0.08 -9.64
C SER A 96 -3.29 -1.00 -9.99
N THR A 97 -3.72 -2.19 -10.41
CA THR A 97 -2.85 -3.37 -10.52
C THR A 97 -2.11 -3.61 -9.18
N TYR A 98 -2.81 -3.50 -8.07
CA TYR A 98 -2.27 -3.57 -6.70
C TYR A 98 -1.12 -2.59 -6.42
N ASN A 99 -1.11 -1.43 -7.10
CA ASN A 99 -0.08 -0.41 -6.88
C ASN A 99 -0.55 0.66 -5.90
N PRO A 100 -0.07 0.69 -4.65
CA PRO A 100 -0.48 1.70 -3.67
C PRO A 100 0.05 3.12 -4.02
N TYR A 101 0.95 3.23 -4.99
CA TYR A 101 1.48 4.51 -5.48
C TYR A 101 0.78 4.99 -6.75
N ALA A 102 -0.21 4.26 -7.26
CA ALA A 102 -0.94 4.67 -8.45
C ALA A 102 -1.54 6.07 -8.27
N LEU A 103 -1.46 6.86 -9.34
CA LEU A 103 -2.01 8.21 -9.45
C LEU A 103 -2.63 8.34 -10.82
N SER A 104 -3.94 8.60 -10.87
CA SER A 104 -4.65 8.86 -12.13
C SER A 104 -4.47 10.31 -12.59
N HIS A 105 -4.76 10.59 -13.85
CA HIS A 105 -4.79 11.96 -14.38
C HIS A 105 -5.82 12.84 -13.67
N SER A 106 -6.93 12.26 -13.21
CA SER A 106 -7.98 12.94 -12.46
C SER A 106 -7.65 13.14 -10.97
N GLY A 107 -6.50 12.62 -10.49
CA GLY A 107 -6.05 12.78 -9.11
C GLY A 107 -6.48 11.67 -8.14
N ALA A 108 -7.07 10.58 -8.63
CA ALA A 108 -7.33 9.39 -7.82
C ALA A 108 -6.02 8.72 -7.40
N VAL A 109 -5.93 8.22 -6.15
CA VAL A 109 -4.67 7.73 -5.56
C VAL A 109 -4.87 6.41 -4.84
N GLY A 110 -3.83 5.57 -4.92
CA GLY A 110 -3.66 4.39 -4.09
C GLY A 110 -4.29 3.14 -4.67
N LEU A 111 -4.41 2.11 -3.83
CA LEU A 111 -4.95 0.79 -4.21
C LEU A 111 -6.37 0.91 -4.75
N TRP A 112 -7.19 1.69 -4.08
CA TRP A 112 -8.62 1.87 -4.31
C TRP A 112 -8.96 3.04 -5.21
N GLN A 113 -7.96 3.76 -5.73
CA GLN A 113 -8.13 4.94 -6.58
C GLN A 113 -9.14 5.96 -6.03
N LEU A 114 -8.99 6.28 -4.74
CA LEU A 114 -9.88 7.24 -4.08
C LEU A 114 -9.61 8.65 -4.58
N MET A 115 -10.68 9.33 -5.02
CA MET A 115 -10.64 10.74 -5.36
C MET A 115 -10.39 11.61 -4.12
N PRO A 116 -9.72 12.78 -4.25
CA PRO A 116 -9.42 13.65 -3.11
C PRO A 116 -10.64 14.05 -2.30
N GLU A 117 -11.72 14.39 -2.98
CA GLU A 117 -12.99 14.80 -2.38
C GLU A 117 -13.63 13.64 -1.63
N THR A 118 -13.80 12.50 -2.28
CA THR A 118 -14.35 11.28 -1.68
C THR A 118 -13.54 10.88 -0.44
N ALA A 119 -12.22 10.85 -0.56
CA ALA A 119 -11.33 10.51 0.55
C ALA A 119 -11.50 11.46 1.74
N ARG A 120 -11.61 12.77 1.47
CA ARG A 120 -11.81 13.78 2.51
C ARG A 120 -13.18 13.66 3.16
N GLY A 121 -14.25 13.49 2.37
CA GLY A 121 -15.61 13.27 2.85
C GLY A 121 -15.73 12.06 3.76
N LEU A 122 -14.97 11.01 3.45
CA LEU A 122 -14.91 9.76 4.22
C LEU A 122 -13.84 9.79 5.35
N GLY A 123 -13.28 10.97 5.68
CA GLY A 123 -12.39 11.17 6.84
C GLY A 123 -10.91 10.84 6.61
N ILE A 124 -10.48 10.51 5.40
CA ILE A 124 -9.06 10.28 5.10
C ILE A 124 -8.29 11.61 5.10
N LYS A 125 -7.28 11.69 5.97
CA LYS A 125 -6.39 12.86 6.06
C LYS A 125 -5.13 12.63 5.25
N SER A 126 -4.71 13.63 4.49
CA SER A 126 -3.48 13.61 3.69
C SER A 126 -2.75 14.94 3.77
N ASP A 127 -1.41 14.89 3.72
CA ASP A 127 -0.55 16.05 3.59
C ASP A 127 0.68 15.73 2.70
N LYS A 128 1.62 16.67 2.62
CA LYS A 128 2.82 16.50 1.76
C LYS A 128 3.72 15.31 2.13
N LYS A 129 3.64 14.80 3.36
CA LYS A 129 4.52 13.73 3.87
C LYS A 129 3.80 12.40 4.04
N ILE A 130 2.50 12.45 4.34
CA ILE A 130 1.67 11.26 4.51
C ILE A 130 0.42 11.43 3.65
N ASP A 131 0.20 10.50 2.75
CA ASP A 131 -1.02 10.42 1.96
C ASP A 131 -1.88 9.26 2.50
N GLY A 132 -2.95 9.60 3.22
CA GLY A 132 -3.84 8.61 3.82
C GLY A 132 -4.55 7.72 2.81
N ARG A 133 -4.71 8.16 1.55
CA ARG A 133 -5.27 7.35 0.46
C ARG A 133 -4.36 6.18 0.07
N ARG A 134 -3.07 6.26 0.43
CA ARG A 134 -2.08 5.17 0.27
C ARG A 134 -1.96 4.29 1.51
N ALA A 135 -2.54 4.71 2.63
CA ALA A 135 -2.56 3.90 3.84
C ALA A 135 -3.50 2.71 3.64
N ILE A 136 -2.93 1.50 3.69
CA ILE A 136 -3.63 0.28 3.27
C ILE A 136 -4.88 0.06 4.11
N GLU A 137 -4.77 0.16 5.44
CA GLU A 137 -5.89 -0.07 6.35
C GLU A 137 -7.00 0.98 6.19
N SER A 138 -6.64 2.26 6.32
CA SER A 138 -7.65 3.33 6.28
C SER A 138 -8.32 3.43 4.93
N SER A 139 -7.57 3.30 3.82
CA SER A 139 -8.17 3.32 2.49
C SER A 139 -9.04 2.09 2.21
N THR A 140 -8.67 0.91 2.74
CA THR A 140 -9.48 -0.30 2.61
C THR A 140 -10.75 -0.20 3.43
N ASN A 141 -10.67 0.23 4.69
CA ASN A 141 -11.85 0.39 5.55
C ASN A 141 -12.87 1.34 4.91
N VAL A 142 -12.39 2.48 4.42
CA VAL A 142 -13.23 3.48 3.76
C VAL A 142 -13.82 2.95 2.45
N ALA A 143 -13.03 2.31 1.60
CA ALA A 143 -13.52 1.76 0.34
C ALA A 143 -14.52 0.62 0.55
N ALA A 144 -14.26 -0.26 1.54
CA ALA A 144 -15.17 -1.33 1.90
C ALA A 144 -16.51 -0.79 2.40
N GLN A 145 -16.46 0.19 3.30
CA GLN A 145 -17.64 0.85 3.83
C GLN A 145 -18.47 1.51 2.73
N TYR A 146 -17.83 2.26 1.84
CA TYR A 146 -18.50 2.87 0.70
C TYR A 146 -19.09 1.86 -0.27
N LEU A 147 -18.40 0.75 -0.55
CA LEU A 147 -18.94 -0.33 -1.38
C LEU A 147 -20.15 -1.03 -0.75
N LEU A 148 -20.16 -1.19 0.58
CA LEU A 148 -21.30 -1.73 1.31
C LEU A 148 -22.51 -0.77 1.28
N GLU A 149 -22.28 0.53 1.43
CA GLU A 149 -23.32 1.55 1.28
C GLU A 149 -23.93 1.56 -0.14
N LEU A 150 -23.07 1.37 -1.15
CA LEU A 150 -23.53 1.22 -2.53
C LEU A 150 -24.33 -0.08 -2.74
N TYR A 151 -23.89 -1.17 -2.11
CA TYR A 151 -24.62 -2.43 -2.13
C TYR A 151 -25.99 -2.29 -1.46
N ASP A 152 -26.08 -1.66 -0.30
CA ASP A 152 -27.35 -1.41 0.38
C ASP A 152 -28.32 -0.57 -0.48
N ARG A 153 -27.76 0.39 -1.23
CA ARG A 153 -28.56 1.25 -2.12
C ARG A 153 -29.12 0.53 -3.35
N PHE A 154 -28.37 -0.41 -3.90
CA PHE A 154 -28.70 -1.05 -5.20
C PHE A 154 -29.10 -2.53 -5.09
N ASP A 155 -28.92 -3.15 -3.93
CA ASP A 155 -29.19 -4.57 -3.60
C ASP A 155 -28.52 -5.59 -4.54
N ASN A 156 -27.52 -5.17 -5.30
CA ASN A 156 -26.69 -6.09 -6.07
C ASN A 156 -25.30 -5.54 -6.36
N TRP A 157 -24.32 -6.42 -6.51
CA TRP A 157 -22.94 -6.06 -6.72
C TRP A 157 -22.64 -5.42 -8.08
N PRO A 158 -23.18 -5.88 -9.22
CA PRO A 158 -22.96 -5.22 -10.51
C PRO A 158 -23.26 -3.72 -10.48
N LEU A 159 -24.40 -3.33 -9.91
CA LEU A 159 -24.77 -1.90 -9.77
C LEU A 159 -23.94 -1.17 -8.73
N ALA A 160 -23.63 -1.81 -7.60
CA ALA A 160 -22.73 -1.22 -6.58
C ALA A 160 -21.34 -0.94 -7.14
N ILE A 161 -20.78 -1.88 -7.90
CA ILE A 161 -19.49 -1.74 -8.58
C ILE A 161 -19.56 -0.65 -9.67
N ALA A 162 -20.63 -0.64 -10.47
CA ALA A 162 -20.86 0.40 -11.46
C ALA A 162 -20.95 1.78 -10.79
N ALA A 163 -21.63 1.88 -9.64
CA ALA A 163 -21.75 3.12 -8.88
C ALA A 163 -20.45 3.57 -8.25
N TYR A 164 -19.59 2.66 -7.82
CA TYR A 164 -18.24 2.99 -7.36
C TYR A 164 -17.40 3.67 -8.44
N ASN A 165 -17.53 3.21 -9.69
CA ASN A 165 -16.79 3.75 -10.85
C ASN A 165 -17.44 5.00 -11.45
N PHE A 166 -18.76 4.99 -11.64
CA PHE A 166 -19.49 6.00 -12.40
C PHE A 166 -20.21 7.04 -11.53
N GLY A 167 -20.35 6.75 -10.23
CA GLY A 167 -21.08 7.56 -9.27
C GLY A 167 -22.52 7.08 -9.06
N PRO A 168 -22.99 7.01 -7.80
CA PRO A 168 -24.27 6.41 -7.44
C PRO A 168 -25.48 7.17 -7.98
N ASN A 169 -25.40 8.48 -8.08
CA ASN A 169 -26.49 9.29 -8.62
C ASN A 169 -26.63 9.15 -10.14
N ALA A 170 -25.49 8.99 -10.84
CA ALA A 170 -25.47 8.76 -12.28
C ALA A 170 -26.06 7.39 -12.62
N VAL A 171 -25.70 6.34 -11.87
CA VAL A 171 -26.31 5.00 -12.00
C VAL A 171 -27.81 5.06 -11.73
N ALA A 172 -28.24 5.66 -10.63
CA ALA A 172 -29.65 5.80 -10.28
C ALA A 172 -30.45 6.58 -11.35
N ALA A 173 -29.88 7.62 -11.95
CA ALA A 173 -30.51 8.35 -13.04
C ALA A 173 -30.71 7.47 -14.30
N ARG A 174 -29.72 6.65 -14.62
CA ARG A 174 -29.81 5.71 -15.75
C ARG A 174 -30.86 4.63 -15.54
N LEU A 175 -30.94 4.06 -14.32
CA LEU A 175 -31.94 3.06 -13.97
C LEU A 175 -33.39 3.59 -14.03
N ARG A 176 -33.61 4.88 -13.83
CA ARG A 176 -34.93 5.49 -14.01
C ARG A 176 -35.39 5.51 -15.47
N ILE A 177 -34.44 5.57 -16.39
CA ILE A 177 -34.70 5.60 -17.85
C ILE A 177 -34.80 4.18 -18.40
N ASN A 178 -33.82 3.35 -18.03
CA ASN A 178 -33.72 1.96 -18.46
C ASN A 178 -33.64 1.09 -17.21
N GLN A 179 -34.74 0.48 -16.82
CA GLN A 179 -34.78 -0.51 -15.75
C GLN A 179 -33.84 -1.67 -16.10
N TRP A 180 -33.18 -2.20 -15.10
CA TRP A 180 -32.28 -3.33 -15.24
C TRP A 180 -32.30 -4.16 -13.95
N ASP A 181 -32.37 -5.46 -14.10
CA ASP A 181 -32.08 -6.39 -13.02
C ASP A 181 -30.99 -7.40 -13.44
N ILE A 182 -30.53 -8.21 -12.50
CA ILE A 182 -29.41 -9.12 -12.73
C ILE A 182 -29.70 -10.18 -13.79
N GLY A 183 -31.00 -10.50 -14.03
CA GLY A 183 -31.48 -11.44 -15.06
C GLY A 183 -31.31 -10.90 -16.48
N ASP A 184 -31.19 -9.57 -16.68
CA ASP A 184 -31.00 -8.97 -18.00
C ASP A 184 -29.55 -9.15 -18.51
N GLY A 185 -28.64 -9.57 -17.63
CA GLY A 185 -27.24 -9.82 -17.96
C GLY A 185 -26.35 -8.59 -17.89
N LEU A 186 -25.02 -8.83 -17.75
CA LEU A 186 -24.04 -7.77 -17.54
C LEU A 186 -23.90 -6.82 -18.73
N ASN A 187 -24.11 -7.32 -19.96
CA ASN A 187 -24.02 -6.50 -21.18
C ASN A 187 -25.17 -5.50 -21.30
N ALA A 188 -26.32 -5.75 -20.64
CA ALA A 188 -27.47 -4.87 -20.63
C ALA A 188 -27.40 -3.77 -19.55
N LEU A 189 -26.37 -3.74 -18.70
CA LEU A 189 -26.20 -2.70 -17.69
C LEU A 189 -26.37 -1.30 -18.31
N PRO A 190 -27.27 -0.44 -17.80
CA PRO A 190 -27.56 0.87 -18.38
C PRO A 190 -26.52 1.94 -17.98
N VAL A 191 -25.26 1.65 -18.16
CA VAL A 191 -24.11 2.50 -17.84
C VAL A 191 -23.21 2.67 -19.07
N PRO A 192 -22.30 3.64 -19.10
CA PRO A 192 -21.33 3.76 -20.21
C PRO A 192 -20.50 2.49 -20.38
N ASP A 193 -20.10 2.20 -21.63
CA ASP A 193 -19.35 0.97 -21.94
C ASP A 193 -18.07 0.81 -21.09
N VAL A 194 -17.36 1.90 -20.83
CA VAL A 194 -16.16 1.88 -19.94
C VAL A 194 -16.50 1.41 -18.52
N THR A 195 -17.66 1.80 -18.00
CA THR A 195 -18.13 1.35 -16.67
C THR A 195 -18.63 -0.09 -16.73
N LYS A 196 -19.26 -0.48 -17.83
CA LYS A 196 -19.68 -1.86 -18.09
C LYS A 196 -18.47 -2.80 -18.11
N ASP A 197 -17.44 -2.44 -18.88
CA ASP A 197 -16.18 -3.18 -18.95
C ASP A 197 -15.53 -3.30 -17.58
N TYR A 198 -15.57 -2.23 -16.76
CA TYR A 198 -15.07 -2.24 -15.39
C TYR A 198 -15.77 -3.29 -14.53
N VAL A 199 -17.11 -3.38 -14.60
CA VAL A 199 -17.91 -4.39 -13.90
C VAL A 199 -17.56 -5.80 -14.40
N ILE A 200 -17.54 -6.00 -15.74
CA ILE A 200 -17.21 -7.28 -16.37
C ILE A 200 -15.82 -7.77 -15.92
N HIS A 201 -14.83 -6.90 -15.89
CA HIS A 201 -13.49 -7.24 -15.43
C HIS A 201 -13.47 -7.70 -13.96
N ILE A 202 -14.20 -7.04 -13.07
CA ILE A 202 -14.25 -7.41 -11.65
C ILE A 202 -14.94 -8.76 -11.47
N ILE A 203 -16.10 -8.96 -12.10
CA ILE A 203 -16.84 -10.23 -12.04
C ILE A 203 -16.00 -11.37 -12.65
N GLY A 204 -15.37 -11.14 -13.80
CA GLY A 204 -14.51 -12.14 -14.45
C GLY A 204 -13.30 -12.53 -13.61
N LEU A 205 -12.61 -11.55 -13.01
CA LEU A 205 -11.49 -11.80 -12.11
C LEU A 205 -11.93 -12.58 -10.86
N ALA A 206 -13.12 -12.28 -10.31
CA ALA A 206 -13.66 -13.01 -9.19
C ALA A 206 -13.81 -14.49 -9.54
N GLY A 207 -14.45 -14.81 -10.67
CA GLY A 207 -14.61 -16.18 -11.14
C GLY A 207 -13.27 -16.89 -11.39
N LEU A 208 -12.31 -16.22 -12.04
CA LEU A 208 -11.00 -16.82 -12.31
C LEU A 208 -10.20 -17.12 -11.02
N ILE A 209 -10.37 -16.32 -9.98
CA ILE A 209 -9.73 -16.56 -8.68
C ILE A 209 -10.44 -17.69 -7.93
N GLU A 210 -11.77 -17.76 -7.94
CA GLU A 210 -12.52 -18.85 -7.32
C GLU A 210 -12.20 -20.20 -7.98
N GLU A 211 -11.97 -20.23 -9.28
CA GLU A 211 -11.54 -21.43 -10.02
C GLU A 211 -10.05 -21.74 -9.90
N GLY A 212 -9.27 -20.88 -9.24
CA GLY A 212 -7.83 -21.08 -9.08
C GLY A 212 -6.98 -20.82 -10.33
N VAL A 213 -7.58 -20.29 -11.42
CA VAL A 213 -6.86 -19.91 -12.65
C VAL A 213 -5.89 -18.78 -12.35
N PHE A 214 -6.35 -17.79 -11.60
CA PHE A 214 -5.55 -16.69 -11.10
C PHE A 214 -5.37 -16.81 -9.58
N ALA A 215 -4.24 -17.35 -9.14
CA ALA A 215 -3.92 -17.45 -7.73
C ALA A 215 -3.19 -16.19 -7.22
N LEU A 216 -3.67 -15.64 -6.12
CA LEU A 216 -2.94 -14.64 -5.36
C LEU A 216 -2.07 -15.36 -4.31
N PRO A 217 -0.76 -15.10 -4.29
CA PRO A 217 0.16 -15.77 -3.36
C PRO A 217 -0.14 -15.37 -1.92
N ASP A 218 0.34 -16.18 -0.97
CA ASP A 218 0.24 -15.84 0.45
C ASP A 218 0.87 -14.48 0.72
N PRO A 219 0.13 -13.58 1.38
CA PRO A 219 0.65 -12.26 1.69
C PRO A 219 1.69 -12.32 2.81
N ILE A 220 2.59 -11.36 2.82
CA ILE A 220 3.53 -11.20 3.93
C ILE A 220 2.77 -10.62 5.12
N LYS A 221 2.68 -11.39 6.20
CA LYS A 221 2.13 -10.89 7.46
C LYS A 221 2.98 -9.76 8.00
N THR A 222 2.34 -8.70 8.45
CA THR A 222 2.99 -7.53 9.02
C THR A 222 2.38 -7.18 10.36
N LEU A 223 3.20 -6.63 11.27
CA LEU A 223 2.78 -6.14 12.57
C LEU A 223 3.10 -4.65 12.70
N PRO A 224 2.27 -3.89 13.44
CA PRO A 224 2.47 -2.46 13.63
C PRO A 224 3.59 -2.17 14.62
N VAL A 225 4.38 -1.14 14.34
CA VAL A 225 5.39 -0.57 15.23
C VAL A 225 5.12 0.92 15.37
N HIS A 226 4.90 1.36 16.61
CA HIS A 226 4.62 2.76 16.91
C HIS A 226 5.91 3.55 17.11
N LEU A 227 6.13 4.53 16.27
CA LEU A 227 7.33 5.36 16.30
C LEU A 227 7.02 6.74 16.85
N GLN A 228 7.83 7.17 17.83
CA GLN A 228 7.80 8.53 18.33
C GLN A 228 8.76 9.43 17.53
N PRO A 229 8.41 10.71 17.33
CA PRO A 229 9.28 11.63 16.61
C PRO A 229 10.59 11.93 17.38
N PRO A 230 11.66 12.26 16.69
CA PRO A 230 11.80 12.31 15.24
C PRO A 230 11.94 10.91 14.61
N VAL A 231 11.27 10.66 13.49
CA VAL A 231 11.38 9.41 12.74
C VAL A 231 12.27 9.65 11.52
N ASP A 232 13.41 9.01 11.50
CA ASP A 232 14.36 9.01 10.39
C ASP A 232 14.30 7.64 9.69
N ILE A 233 13.90 7.63 8.42
CA ILE A 233 13.73 6.39 7.66
C ILE A 233 15.08 5.71 7.39
N GLN A 234 16.18 6.47 7.29
CA GLN A 234 17.52 5.88 7.14
C GLN A 234 17.95 5.15 8.41
N LEU A 235 17.66 5.74 9.57
CA LEU A 235 17.93 5.09 10.85
C LEU A 235 17.04 3.86 11.02
N LEU A 236 15.76 3.98 10.69
CA LEU A 236 14.81 2.85 10.72
C LEU A 236 15.27 1.69 9.83
N ALA A 237 15.72 1.97 8.62
CA ALA A 237 16.29 0.98 7.71
C ALA A 237 17.49 0.25 8.35
N SER A 238 18.35 0.99 9.03
CA SER A 238 19.51 0.41 9.73
C SER A 238 19.12 -0.45 10.93
N LEU A 239 18.13 0.00 11.71
CA LEU A 239 17.65 -0.73 12.90
C LEU A 239 16.84 -1.98 12.55
N SER A 240 16.14 -1.95 11.43
CA SER A 240 15.30 -3.06 10.96
C SER A 240 16.04 -4.05 10.05
N GLY A 241 17.23 -3.68 9.56
CA GLY A 241 17.92 -4.45 8.51
C GLY A 241 17.20 -4.46 7.16
N MET A 242 16.14 -3.65 6.99
CA MET A 242 15.39 -3.49 5.75
C MET A 242 16.02 -2.41 4.87
N GLU A 243 15.83 -2.52 3.56
CA GLU A 243 16.10 -1.40 2.66
C GLU A 243 14.97 -0.35 2.76
N LYS A 244 15.27 0.92 2.45
CA LYS A 244 14.27 2.00 2.49
C LYS A 244 13.08 1.72 1.58
N GLU A 245 13.36 1.21 0.41
CA GLU A 245 12.36 0.85 -0.60
C GLU A 245 11.41 -0.22 -0.03
N GLU A 246 11.94 -1.18 0.71
CA GLU A 246 11.16 -2.24 1.37
C GLU A 246 10.26 -1.65 2.48
N ILE A 247 10.80 -0.70 3.28
CA ILE A 247 10.00 0.04 4.27
C ILE A 247 8.84 0.76 3.60
N PHE A 248 9.08 1.42 2.47
CA PHE A 248 8.04 2.12 1.73
C PHE A 248 7.04 1.18 1.06
N HIS A 249 7.45 0.00 0.60
CA HIS A 249 6.53 -1.00 0.07
C HIS A 249 5.51 -1.46 1.13
N PHE A 250 5.95 -1.66 2.35
CA PHE A 250 5.04 -1.97 3.45
C PHE A 250 4.28 -0.75 3.98
N ASN A 251 4.78 0.47 3.76
CA ASN A 251 4.23 1.70 4.33
C ASN A 251 4.05 2.80 3.27
N PRO A 252 3.22 2.56 2.25
CA PRO A 252 3.09 3.49 1.13
C PRO A 252 2.51 4.85 1.53
N SER A 253 1.78 4.94 2.63
CA SER A 253 1.27 6.20 3.18
C SER A 253 2.35 7.20 3.55
N LEU A 254 3.57 6.75 3.85
CA LEU A 254 4.72 7.61 4.14
C LEU A 254 5.13 8.47 2.95
N ASN A 255 4.58 8.21 1.77
CA ASN A 255 4.78 9.00 0.55
C ASN A 255 6.28 9.28 0.28
N GLN A 256 7.14 8.28 0.54
CA GLN A 256 8.60 8.36 0.44
C GLN A 256 9.25 9.48 1.29
N ALA A 257 8.55 9.96 2.33
CA ALA A 257 9.11 10.91 3.28
C ALA A 257 10.34 10.33 3.98
N GLN A 258 11.47 11.04 3.92
CA GLN A 258 12.72 10.59 4.55
C GLN A 258 12.77 10.90 6.05
N TYR A 259 11.94 11.83 6.49
CA TYR A 259 11.95 12.33 7.86
C TYR A 259 10.57 12.80 8.31
N LEU A 260 10.14 12.37 9.50
CA LEU A 260 8.87 12.74 10.10
C LEU A 260 9.12 13.29 11.52
N ASN A 261 8.47 14.40 11.88
CA ASN A 261 8.53 14.97 13.22
C ASN A 261 7.18 14.87 13.97
N ARG A 262 6.44 13.82 13.67
CA ARG A 262 5.20 13.44 14.36
C ARG A 262 5.18 11.92 14.62
N PRO A 263 4.38 11.44 15.57
CA PRO A 263 4.19 10.01 15.76
C PRO A 263 3.66 9.37 14.47
N VAL A 264 4.09 8.17 14.18
CA VAL A 264 3.63 7.37 13.06
C VAL A 264 3.66 5.88 13.42
N THR A 265 2.64 5.17 12.96
CA THR A 265 2.65 3.72 12.97
C THR A 265 3.16 3.22 11.62
N ILE A 266 4.16 2.38 11.65
CA ILE A 266 4.65 1.66 10.48
C ILE A 266 4.35 0.18 10.63
N HIS A 267 4.30 -0.53 9.52
CA HIS A 267 4.19 -1.98 9.51
C HIS A 267 5.49 -2.58 9.03
N VAL A 268 5.93 -3.60 9.75
CA VAL A 268 7.12 -4.38 9.40
C VAL A 268 6.72 -5.86 9.27
N PRO A 269 7.43 -6.66 8.47
CA PRO A 269 7.20 -8.10 8.43
C PRO A 269 7.19 -8.70 9.84
N GLU A 270 6.22 -9.55 10.14
CA GLU A 270 6.06 -10.20 11.47
C GLU A 270 7.37 -10.79 11.98
N ARG A 271 8.13 -11.45 11.11
CA ARG A 271 9.45 -12.03 11.43
C ARG A 271 10.52 -11.04 11.90
N LEU A 272 10.33 -9.74 11.65
CA LEU A 272 11.26 -8.67 12.05
C LEU A 272 10.73 -7.83 13.22
N HIS A 273 9.47 -8.03 13.60
CA HIS A 273 8.77 -7.15 14.53
C HIS A 273 9.49 -7.03 15.89
N GLU A 274 9.79 -8.16 16.55
CA GLU A 274 10.45 -8.15 17.86
C GLU A 274 11.84 -7.51 17.81
N MET A 275 12.62 -7.85 16.78
CA MET A 275 13.94 -7.27 16.57
C MET A 275 13.86 -5.75 16.37
N VAL A 276 12.93 -5.29 15.52
CA VAL A 276 12.75 -3.86 15.23
C VAL A 276 12.29 -3.14 16.50
N GLN A 277 11.33 -3.69 17.23
CA GLN A 277 10.83 -3.12 18.48
C GLN A 277 11.94 -3.01 19.54
N GLY A 278 12.73 -4.05 19.71
CA GLY A 278 13.87 -4.08 20.62
C GLY A 278 14.93 -3.05 20.24
N ASN A 279 15.34 -3.01 18.98
CA ASN A 279 16.34 -2.07 18.47
C ASN A 279 15.88 -0.61 18.61
N ILE A 280 14.60 -0.31 18.36
CA ILE A 280 14.04 1.03 18.55
C ILE A 280 14.06 1.45 20.03
N THR A 281 13.72 0.53 20.92
CA THR A 281 13.74 0.79 22.38
C THR A 281 15.15 1.11 22.88
N HIS A 282 16.16 0.42 22.38
CA HIS A 282 17.57 0.58 22.78
C HIS A 282 18.31 1.74 22.05
N ALA A 283 17.71 2.34 21.02
CA ALA A 283 18.37 3.32 20.17
C ALA A 283 18.74 4.66 20.84
N GLY A 284 18.35 4.93 22.09
CA GLY A 284 18.69 6.14 22.84
C GLY A 284 18.15 7.45 22.20
N PRO A 285 18.71 8.62 22.50
CA PRO A 285 18.19 9.90 22.00
C PRO A 285 18.26 9.98 20.48
N ARG A 286 17.14 10.37 19.86
CA ARG A 286 16.95 10.36 18.40
C ARG A 286 17.51 11.59 17.69
N PHE A 287 18.07 12.54 18.44
CA PHE A 287 18.77 13.72 17.88
C PHE A 287 19.89 14.18 18.80
N VAL A 288 20.86 14.84 18.18
CA VAL A 288 21.96 15.55 18.84
C VAL A 288 21.95 17.02 18.38
N TYR A 289 22.66 17.88 19.08
CA TYR A 289 22.83 19.28 18.66
C TYR A 289 24.22 19.46 18.05
N ALA A 290 24.26 20.02 16.83
CA ALA A 290 25.47 20.53 16.23
C ALA A 290 25.53 22.04 16.44
N THR A 291 26.66 22.56 16.92
CA THR A 291 26.90 24.02 17.01
C THR A 291 27.60 24.49 15.75
N VAL A 292 27.00 25.47 15.06
CA VAL A 292 27.57 26.06 13.85
C VAL A 292 28.86 26.79 14.15
N LYS A 293 29.94 26.46 13.45
CA LYS A 293 31.27 27.10 13.54
C LYS A 293 31.54 28.00 12.33
N LYS A 294 32.54 28.84 12.41
CA LYS A 294 33.00 29.64 11.27
C LYS A 294 33.41 28.73 10.10
N GLY A 295 32.88 28.99 8.93
CA GLY A 295 33.10 28.18 7.72
C GLY A 295 32.09 27.02 7.52
N ASP A 296 31.20 26.77 8.47
CA ASP A 296 30.16 25.73 8.29
C ASP A 296 29.10 26.17 7.31
N SER A 297 28.64 25.21 6.56
CA SER A 297 27.43 25.28 5.72
C SER A 297 26.43 24.23 6.16
N MET A 298 25.18 24.42 5.81
CA MET A 298 24.16 23.40 6.05
C MET A 298 24.53 22.04 5.45
N TRP A 299 25.21 22.06 4.29
CA TRP A 299 25.68 20.85 3.62
C TRP A 299 26.85 20.19 4.37
N SER A 300 27.88 20.97 4.82
CA SER A 300 29.02 20.39 5.54
C SER A 300 28.56 19.76 6.87
N ILE A 301 27.65 20.43 7.59
CA ILE A 301 27.11 19.92 8.85
C ILE A 301 26.26 18.66 8.59
N ALA A 302 25.39 18.68 7.58
CA ALA A 302 24.59 17.51 7.23
C ALA A 302 25.47 16.30 6.87
N LYS A 303 26.51 16.52 6.06
CA LYS A 303 27.49 15.48 5.67
C LYS A 303 28.24 14.92 6.89
N ALA A 304 28.70 15.78 7.80
CA ALA A 304 29.37 15.37 9.03
C ALA A 304 28.51 14.53 9.95
N HIS A 305 27.18 14.75 9.90
CA HIS A 305 26.19 13.97 10.64
C HIS A 305 25.54 12.88 9.79
N HIS A 306 26.12 12.50 8.64
CA HIS A 306 25.65 11.46 7.72
C HIS A 306 24.16 11.57 7.35
N THR A 307 23.68 12.79 7.14
CA THR A 307 22.33 13.13 6.75
C THR A 307 22.33 14.08 5.54
N ASP A 308 21.17 14.53 5.11
CA ASP A 308 21.02 15.49 4.02
C ASP A 308 20.46 16.84 4.51
N VAL A 309 20.68 17.89 3.71
CA VAL A 309 20.24 19.25 4.02
C VAL A 309 18.72 19.33 4.20
N LYS A 310 17.95 18.55 3.46
CA LYS A 310 16.48 18.53 3.54
C LYS A 310 16.03 18.02 4.92
N THR A 311 16.64 16.96 5.41
CA THR A 311 16.39 16.40 6.74
C THR A 311 16.77 17.40 7.83
N VAL A 312 17.95 18.04 7.75
CA VAL A 312 18.36 19.08 8.73
C VAL A 312 17.37 20.25 8.76
N LYS A 313 16.95 20.73 7.59
CA LYS A 313 15.94 21.79 7.49
C LYS A 313 14.62 21.40 8.13
N GLN A 314 14.14 20.19 7.85
CA GLN A 314 12.88 19.67 8.40
C GLN A 314 12.94 19.53 9.92
N LEU A 315 14.05 18.97 10.46
CA LEU A 315 14.25 18.77 11.88
C LEU A 315 14.30 20.10 12.67
N ASN A 316 14.78 21.15 12.02
CA ASN A 316 14.90 22.49 12.59
C ASN A 316 13.78 23.45 12.14
N GLN A 317 12.75 22.98 11.43
CA GLN A 317 11.63 23.76 10.92
C GLN A 317 12.06 24.99 10.09
N ARG A 318 13.09 24.81 9.24
CA ARG A 318 13.69 25.88 8.44
C ARG A 318 13.33 25.78 6.97
N SER A 319 13.13 26.91 6.32
CA SER A 319 12.99 27.01 4.86
C SER A 319 14.33 27.31 4.17
N GLY A 320 15.18 28.14 4.79
CA GLY A 320 16.46 28.57 4.25
C GLY A 320 17.68 27.73 4.73
N THR A 321 18.85 28.02 4.16
CA THR A 321 20.13 27.40 4.51
C THR A 321 21.08 28.33 5.26
N LEU A 322 20.71 29.60 5.47
CA LEU A 322 21.55 30.59 6.16
C LEU A 322 21.73 30.18 7.62
N LEU A 323 22.99 30.18 8.07
CA LEU A 323 23.39 29.80 9.43
C LEU A 323 24.06 30.97 10.13
N LYS A 324 23.91 31.04 11.46
CA LYS A 324 24.65 31.97 12.32
C LYS A 324 25.67 31.18 13.15
N ILE A 325 26.89 31.71 13.28
CA ILE A 325 27.93 31.10 14.14
C ILE A 325 27.40 31.01 15.58
N GLY A 326 27.62 29.89 16.24
CA GLY A 326 27.07 29.58 17.57
C GLY A 326 25.66 29.03 17.57
N GLN A 327 24.96 29.04 16.43
CA GLN A 327 23.64 28.48 16.32
C GLN A 327 23.65 26.96 16.59
N LYS A 328 22.72 26.46 17.43
CA LYS A 328 22.50 25.03 17.64
C LYS A 328 21.51 24.50 16.63
N LEU A 329 21.89 23.46 15.89
CA LEU A 329 21.02 22.73 14.97
C LEU A 329 20.73 21.35 15.55
N LYS A 330 19.45 20.96 15.54
CA LYS A 330 19.05 19.57 15.78
C LYS A 330 19.51 18.73 14.60
N MET A 331 20.26 17.69 14.87
CA MET A 331 20.74 16.72 13.89
C MET A 331 20.18 15.35 14.24
N PRO A 332 19.89 14.49 13.26
CA PRO A 332 19.61 13.09 13.57
C PRO A 332 20.76 12.53 14.42
N ALA A 333 20.44 11.85 15.52
CA ALA A 333 21.47 11.15 16.26
C ALA A 333 21.96 10.00 15.39
N ASN A 334 23.16 10.19 14.83
CA ASN A 334 23.77 9.13 14.05
C ASN A 334 24.31 8.05 14.98
N GLN A 335 23.40 7.20 15.43
CA GLN A 335 23.74 6.05 16.25
C GLN A 335 24.33 4.90 15.46
N LEU A 336 24.44 5.03 14.11
CA LEU A 336 25.06 4.01 13.28
C LEU A 336 26.47 3.64 13.75
N ALA A 337 27.23 4.59 14.28
CA ALA A 337 28.56 4.32 14.82
C ALA A 337 28.51 3.63 16.20
N LYS A 338 27.52 3.93 17.05
CA LYS A 338 27.37 3.31 18.39
C LYS A 338 26.49 2.07 18.38
N ALA A 339 25.42 2.07 17.58
CA ALA A 339 24.56 0.91 17.42
C ALA A 339 25.26 -0.23 16.65
N SER A 340 26.10 0.09 15.66
CA SER A 340 26.94 -0.93 15.01
C SER A 340 27.96 -1.58 15.96
N ALA A 341 28.36 -0.89 17.01
CA ALA A 341 29.30 -1.44 18.00
C ALA A 341 28.61 -2.27 19.10
N ASN A 342 27.31 -2.03 19.37
CA ASN A 342 26.59 -2.67 20.48
C ASN A 342 25.35 -3.48 20.04
N ILE A 343 24.93 -3.38 18.78
CA ILE A 343 23.94 -4.31 18.23
C ILE A 343 24.74 -5.54 17.80
N ASN A 344 24.94 -6.44 18.73
CA ASN A 344 25.01 -7.84 18.36
C ASN A 344 23.60 -8.11 17.79
N PRO A 345 23.41 -8.21 16.45
CA PRO A 345 22.12 -8.57 15.95
C PRO A 345 21.86 -9.92 16.64
N LEU A 346 20.77 -10.01 17.41
CA LEU A 346 20.14 -11.30 17.71
C LEU A 346 19.68 -11.82 16.33
N ILE A 347 20.68 -12.22 15.52
CA ILE A 347 20.48 -13.00 14.34
C ILE A 347 20.10 -14.36 14.93
N PRO A 348 18.85 -14.80 14.83
CA PRO A 348 18.52 -16.16 15.12
C PRO A 348 19.53 -16.99 14.33
N SER A 349 20.10 -18.03 14.94
CA SER A 349 21.15 -18.85 14.35
C SER A 349 20.83 -19.14 12.88
N SER A 350 21.52 -18.43 11.98
CA SER A 350 21.23 -18.50 10.55
C SER A 350 22.17 -19.52 9.93
N ARG A 351 21.60 -20.51 9.26
CA ARG A 351 22.37 -21.48 8.47
C ARG A 351 22.64 -20.90 7.08
N ARG A 352 23.90 -20.93 6.61
CA ARG A 352 24.22 -20.64 5.21
C ARG A 352 23.69 -21.76 4.31
N VAL A 353 22.84 -21.41 3.35
CA VAL A 353 22.27 -22.32 2.35
C VAL A 353 22.71 -21.85 0.97
N ARG A 354 23.14 -22.75 0.11
CA ARG A 354 23.35 -22.45 -1.31
C ARG A 354 21.99 -22.52 -2.01
N TYR A 355 21.65 -21.45 -2.69
CA TYR A 355 20.41 -21.34 -3.45
C TYR A 355 20.69 -21.05 -4.92
N ARG A 356 20.12 -21.85 -5.82
CA ARG A 356 20.19 -21.61 -7.26
C ARG A 356 19.01 -20.75 -7.69
N VAL A 357 19.30 -19.60 -8.27
CA VAL A 357 18.30 -18.64 -8.76
C VAL A 357 17.44 -19.29 -9.84
N ARG A 358 16.12 -19.18 -9.71
CA ARG A 358 15.13 -19.71 -10.64
C ARG A 358 14.55 -18.57 -11.48
N ALA A 359 13.90 -18.91 -12.60
CA ALA A 359 13.18 -17.94 -13.40
C ALA A 359 12.16 -17.17 -12.53
N GLY A 360 12.14 -15.84 -12.67
CA GLY A 360 11.28 -14.96 -11.88
C GLY A 360 11.77 -14.65 -10.44
N ASP A 361 12.90 -15.18 -9.98
CA ASP A 361 13.47 -14.80 -8.69
C ASP A 361 14.05 -13.38 -8.74
N SER A 362 13.87 -12.67 -7.62
CA SER A 362 14.60 -11.45 -7.30
C SER A 362 15.30 -11.64 -5.95
N LEU A 363 16.34 -10.84 -5.67
CA LEU A 363 16.98 -10.86 -4.34
C LEU A 363 15.98 -10.73 -3.22
N TRP A 364 14.93 -9.96 -3.44
CA TRP A 364 13.85 -9.77 -2.49
C TRP A 364 13.00 -11.04 -2.31
N ARG A 365 12.59 -11.70 -3.42
CA ARG A 365 11.85 -12.99 -3.36
C ARG A 365 12.65 -14.07 -2.61
N ILE A 366 13.94 -14.12 -2.89
CA ILE A 366 14.85 -15.06 -2.22
C ILE A 366 14.96 -14.72 -0.74
N ALA A 367 15.16 -13.44 -0.40
CA ALA A 367 15.23 -12.98 0.99
C ALA A 367 13.98 -13.38 1.80
N ASN A 368 12.80 -13.15 1.24
CA ASN A 368 11.55 -13.56 1.88
C ASN A 368 11.40 -15.07 2.04
N ARG A 369 11.72 -15.84 1.01
CA ARG A 369 11.65 -17.30 1.05
C ARG A 369 12.50 -17.90 2.17
N PHE A 370 13.64 -17.31 2.45
CA PHE A 370 14.59 -17.78 3.46
C PHE A 370 14.53 -17.02 4.79
N GLY A 371 13.57 -16.11 4.96
CA GLY A 371 13.42 -15.33 6.20
C GLY A 371 14.60 -14.40 6.48
N THR A 372 15.27 -13.90 5.44
CA THR A 372 16.45 -13.03 5.53
C THR A 372 16.18 -11.69 4.86
N THR A 373 17.18 -10.82 4.73
CA THR A 373 17.08 -9.52 4.06
C THR A 373 17.89 -9.50 2.76
N VAL A 374 17.47 -8.65 1.79
CA VAL A 374 18.24 -8.41 0.55
C VAL A 374 19.67 -7.99 0.89
N LYS A 375 19.84 -7.13 1.89
CA LYS A 375 21.15 -6.66 2.36
C LYS A 375 22.02 -7.82 2.88
N ALA A 376 21.44 -8.76 3.60
CA ALA A 376 22.16 -9.94 4.10
C ALA A 376 22.61 -10.83 2.94
N ILE A 377 21.73 -11.07 1.96
CA ILE A 377 22.09 -11.84 0.75
C ILE A 377 23.18 -11.11 -0.04
N ALA A 378 23.01 -9.81 -0.29
CA ALA A 378 23.97 -9.02 -1.04
C ALA A 378 25.36 -9.03 -0.36
N LYS A 379 25.38 -8.86 0.97
CA LYS A 379 26.64 -8.86 1.75
C LYS A 379 27.39 -10.18 1.67
N VAL A 380 26.69 -11.32 1.82
CA VAL A 380 27.37 -12.64 1.81
C VAL A 380 27.79 -13.10 0.42
N ASN A 381 27.28 -12.45 -0.64
CA ASN A 381 27.61 -12.73 -2.03
C ASN A 381 28.44 -11.63 -2.70
N ASN A 382 28.90 -10.64 -1.97
CA ASN A 382 29.64 -9.48 -2.48
C ASN A 382 28.89 -8.74 -3.63
N LEU A 383 27.55 -8.71 -3.58
CA LEU A 383 26.73 -8.05 -4.57
C LEU A 383 26.58 -6.56 -4.21
N SER A 384 26.59 -5.70 -5.23
CA SER A 384 26.25 -4.27 -5.08
C SER A 384 24.73 -4.07 -5.15
N ARG A 385 24.24 -2.89 -4.75
CA ARG A 385 22.81 -2.51 -4.89
C ARG A 385 22.29 -2.55 -6.32
N LYS A 386 23.18 -2.49 -7.31
CA LYS A 386 22.82 -2.51 -8.75
C LYS A 386 23.09 -3.88 -9.39
N SER A 387 23.49 -4.88 -8.61
CA SER A 387 23.75 -6.21 -9.17
C SER A 387 22.46 -6.89 -9.56
N TYR A 388 22.37 -7.31 -10.80
CA TYR A 388 21.31 -8.19 -11.29
C TYR A 388 21.68 -9.62 -10.97
N ILE A 389 20.67 -10.44 -10.66
CA ILE A 389 20.80 -11.89 -10.55
C ILE A 389 20.13 -12.54 -11.75
N HIS A 390 20.73 -13.60 -12.26
CA HIS A 390 20.22 -14.30 -13.43
C HIS A 390 19.79 -15.72 -13.04
N THR A 391 18.82 -16.25 -13.75
CA THR A 391 18.41 -17.65 -13.61
C THR A 391 19.64 -18.56 -13.77
N GLY A 392 19.85 -19.43 -12.77
CA GLY A 392 21.02 -20.31 -12.72
C GLY A 392 22.14 -19.84 -11.79
N ASP A 393 22.19 -18.57 -11.43
CA ASP A 393 23.15 -18.05 -10.46
C ASP A 393 23.05 -18.81 -9.13
N THR A 394 24.17 -19.00 -8.46
CA THR A 394 24.20 -19.61 -7.14
C THR A 394 24.50 -18.55 -6.08
N LEU A 395 23.58 -18.37 -5.16
CA LEU A 395 23.70 -17.42 -4.07
C LEU A 395 23.84 -18.13 -2.72
N TRP A 396 24.67 -17.58 -1.85
CA TRP A 396 24.64 -17.90 -0.44
C TRP A 396 23.50 -17.13 0.23
N VAL A 397 22.62 -17.83 0.92
CA VAL A 397 21.49 -17.24 1.63
C VAL A 397 21.57 -17.61 3.10
N LEU A 398 21.38 -16.63 3.98
CA LEU A 398 21.29 -16.86 5.41
C LEU A 398 19.84 -17.23 5.73
N ALA A 399 19.54 -18.52 5.81
CA ALA A 399 18.21 -19.01 6.18
C ALA A 399 18.04 -18.99 7.70
N GLN A 400 16.92 -18.46 8.17
CA GLN A 400 16.56 -18.57 9.60
C GLN A 400 16.17 -20.02 9.91
N ILE A 401 16.75 -20.57 10.97
CA ILE A 401 16.31 -21.87 11.51
C ILE A 401 15.03 -21.57 12.30
N ARG A 402 13.90 -22.13 11.87
CA ARG A 402 12.71 -22.15 12.72
C ARG A 402 13.06 -23.01 13.94
N PRO A 403 12.85 -22.55 15.19
CA PRO A 403 12.77 -23.48 16.30
C PRO A 403 11.60 -24.42 16.01
N GLY A 404 11.85 -25.72 16.07
CA GLY A 404 10.88 -26.78 15.90
C GLY A 404 9.76 -26.74 16.93
#